data_f4254c89d2062e345fb1e08eb48b5104
#
_entry.id   f4254c89d2062e345fb1e08eb48b5104
#
_cell.length_a   1.000
_cell.length_b   1.000
_cell.length_c   1.000
_cell.angle_alpha   90.00
_cell.angle_beta   90.00
_cell.angle_gamma   90.00
#
_symmetry.space_group_name_H-M   'P 1'
#
loop_
_entity.id
_entity.type
_entity.pdbx_description
1 polymer ?
#
loop_
_entity_poly.entity_id
_entity_poly.type
_entity_poly.pdbx_seq_one_letter_code
_entity_poly.pdbx_strand_id
1 'polypeptide(L)'
;MLITLFRTLILYILIIFTMRILGKRQIGELQPAELVITILLSEIIVIPMQDTEIPLINTLIPVFVLAGFEMLVSFIGMKSVKFRSAMQGNPVVVISDGKLNTKQLKELRFTTDDLIEALRKKDIFDISEVQYAIVETDGTLSVLQKEEKLPATKEDLKIHPQKSSLPCIVISDGKIIKTDFGECNTDSDKIKAILKKKHLKESEVMLMTLDKDGNMNIFKKDEKK
;
A
#
# COMPACT_ATOMS: atom_id res chain seq x y z
N MET A 1 -12.19 4.73 -36.03
CA MET A 1 -10.81 4.80 -35.46
C MET A 1 -10.61 6.05 -34.57
N LEU A 2 -10.80 7.28 -35.06
CA LEU A 2 -10.59 8.50 -34.24
C LEU A 2 -11.55 8.55 -33.04
N ILE A 3 -12.81 8.20 -33.24
CA ILE A 3 -13.84 8.13 -32.19
C ILE A 3 -13.44 7.13 -31.10
N THR A 4 -12.98 5.95 -31.48
CA THR A 4 -12.54 4.91 -30.54
C THR A 4 -11.35 5.41 -29.72
N LEU A 5 -10.39 6.11 -30.35
CA LEU A 5 -9.23 6.67 -29.66
C LEU A 5 -9.65 7.69 -28.57
N PHE A 6 -10.52 8.64 -28.91
CA PHE A 6 -10.99 9.64 -27.93
C PHE A 6 -11.81 8.98 -26.80
N ARG A 7 -12.67 8.01 -27.13
CA ARG A 7 -13.43 7.26 -26.12
C ARG A 7 -12.51 6.54 -25.15
N THR A 8 -11.50 5.84 -25.66
CA THR A 8 -10.52 5.13 -24.83
C THR A 8 -9.78 6.08 -23.89
N LEU A 9 -9.34 7.25 -24.39
CA LEU A 9 -8.68 8.25 -23.53
C LEU A 9 -9.60 8.79 -22.43
N ILE A 10 -10.84 9.13 -22.78
CA ILE A 10 -11.83 9.64 -21.80
C ILE A 10 -12.11 8.59 -20.73
N LEU A 11 -12.36 7.35 -21.12
CA LEU A 11 -12.66 6.25 -20.21
C LEU A 11 -11.44 5.85 -19.37
N TYR A 12 -10.23 5.94 -19.92
CA TYR A 12 -8.99 5.73 -19.17
C TYR A 12 -8.80 6.80 -18.06
N ILE A 13 -9.03 8.07 -18.39
CA ILE A 13 -8.99 9.15 -17.39
C ILE A 13 -10.07 8.95 -16.32
N LEU A 14 -11.27 8.54 -16.73
CA LEU A 14 -12.37 8.26 -15.81
C LEU A 14 -12.00 7.17 -14.81
N ILE A 15 -11.43 6.03 -15.27
CA ILE A 15 -11.09 4.94 -14.36
C ILE A 15 -9.97 5.32 -13.40
N ILE A 16 -8.93 6.02 -13.87
CA ILE A 16 -7.87 6.51 -12.99
C ILE A 16 -8.43 7.45 -11.92
N PHE A 17 -9.32 8.36 -12.31
CA PHE A 17 -9.96 9.26 -11.37
C PHE A 17 -10.82 8.52 -10.36
N THR A 18 -11.62 7.55 -10.81
CA THR A 18 -12.45 6.69 -9.96
C THR A 18 -11.60 5.90 -8.97
N MET A 19 -10.54 5.23 -9.43
CA MET A 19 -9.62 4.48 -8.58
C MET A 19 -8.91 5.38 -7.56
N ARG A 20 -8.61 6.61 -7.93
CA ARG A 20 -8.02 7.58 -7.01
C ARG A 20 -8.98 8.02 -5.89
N ILE A 21 -10.28 8.15 -6.21
CA ILE A 21 -11.34 8.47 -5.24
C ILE A 21 -11.56 7.31 -4.27
N LEU A 22 -11.55 6.08 -4.77
CA LEU A 22 -11.70 4.87 -3.95
C LEU A 22 -10.56 4.69 -2.94
N GLY A 23 -9.40 5.34 -3.17
CA GLY A 23 -8.33 5.46 -2.18
C GLY A 23 -7.11 4.59 -2.47
N LYS A 24 -6.05 4.78 -1.64
CA LYS A 24 -4.73 4.13 -1.81
C LYS A 24 -4.70 2.66 -1.37
N ARG A 25 -5.74 2.20 -0.70
CA ARG A 25 -5.79 0.85 -0.12
C ARG A 25 -5.87 -0.25 -1.17
N GLN A 26 -6.39 0.08 -2.35
CA GLN A 26 -6.61 -0.87 -3.45
C GLN A 26 -5.35 -1.36 -4.17
N ILE A 27 -4.15 -0.82 -3.88
CA ILE A 27 -2.95 -1.11 -4.67
C ILE A 27 -2.04 -2.17 -4.02
N GLY A 28 -2.19 -2.42 -2.71
CA GLY A 28 -1.29 -3.29 -1.96
C GLY A 28 -1.86 -4.68 -1.66
N GLU A 29 -2.97 -4.74 -0.96
CA GLU A 29 -3.62 -5.98 -0.52
C GLU A 29 -5.12 -5.83 -0.71
N LEU A 30 -5.61 -6.29 -1.88
CA LEU A 30 -7.02 -6.20 -2.24
C LEU A 30 -7.84 -7.15 -1.36
N GLN A 31 -8.84 -6.60 -0.67
CA GLN A 31 -9.86 -7.43 -0.06
C GLN A 31 -10.76 -8.05 -1.13
N PRO A 32 -11.36 -9.24 -0.89
CA PRO A 32 -12.20 -9.90 -1.88
C PRO A 32 -13.30 -9.01 -2.46
N ALA A 33 -13.94 -8.16 -1.65
CA ALA A 33 -14.96 -7.22 -2.09
C ALA A 33 -14.40 -6.14 -3.03
N GLU A 34 -13.21 -5.61 -2.74
CA GLU A 34 -12.53 -4.60 -3.56
C GLU A 34 -12.10 -5.18 -4.92
N LEU A 35 -11.70 -6.46 -4.94
CA LEU A 35 -11.38 -7.18 -6.18
C LEU A 35 -12.62 -7.28 -7.08
N VAL A 36 -13.77 -7.65 -6.53
CA VAL A 36 -15.03 -7.75 -7.27
C VAL A 36 -15.39 -6.41 -7.92
N ILE A 37 -15.30 -5.31 -7.17
CA ILE A 37 -15.58 -3.97 -7.70
C ILE A 37 -14.62 -3.59 -8.81
N THR A 38 -13.32 -3.90 -8.66
CA THR A 38 -12.32 -3.63 -9.69
C THR A 38 -12.62 -4.39 -10.99
N ILE A 39 -13.04 -5.65 -10.89
CA ILE A 39 -13.44 -6.45 -12.05
C ILE A 39 -14.70 -5.86 -12.70
N LEU A 40 -15.74 -5.53 -11.91
CA LEU A 40 -16.96 -4.94 -12.43
C LEU A 40 -16.73 -3.59 -13.12
N LEU A 41 -15.88 -2.73 -12.56
CA LEU A 41 -15.52 -1.47 -13.18
C LEU A 41 -14.78 -1.68 -14.51
N SER A 42 -13.89 -2.66 -14.58
CA SER A 42 -13.18 -3.01 -15.82
C SER A 42 -14.14 -3.48 -16.91
N GLU A 43 -15.07 -4.36 -16.60
CA GLU A 43 -16.10 -4.86 -17.52
C GLU A 43 -16.97 -3.73 -18.07
N ILE A 44 -17.49 -2.88 -17.18
CA ILE A 44 -18.39 -1.76 -17.57
C ILE A 44 -17.67 -0.79 -18.51
N ILE A 45 -16.37 -0.56 -18.35
CA ILE A 45 -15.60 0.40 -19.17
C ILE A 45 -15.24 -0.19 -20.54
N VAL A 46 -14.97 -1.49 -20.61
CA VAL A 46 -14.59 -2.16 -21.87
C VAL A 46 -15.71 -2.16 -22.90
N ILE A 47 -16.96 -2.29 -22.48
CA ILE A 47 -18.13 -2.36 -23.39
C ILE A 47 -18.20 -1.13 -24.33
N PRO A 48 -18.22 0.12 -23.85
CA PRO A 48 -18.30 1.29 -24.73
C PRO A 48 -16.98 1.62 -25.46
N MET A 49 -15.87 1.00 -25.08
CA MET A 49 -14.65 1.07 -25.86
C MET A 49 -14.75 0.24 -27.14
N GLN A 50 -15.41 -0.90 -27.07
CA GLN A 50 -15.57 -1.84 -28.22
C GLN A 50 -16.75 -1.43 -29.12
N ASP A 51 -17.85 -1.00 -28.51
CA ASP A 51 -19.07 -0.62 -29.22
C ASP A 51 -19.25 0.92 -29.19
N THR A 52 -19.09 1.53 -30.38
CA THR A 52 -19.23 2.98 -30.54
C THR A 52 -20.67 3.46 -30.59
N GLU A 53 -21.66 2.58 -30.70
CA GLU A 53 -23.09 2.93 -30.70
C GLU A 53 -23.58 3.21 -29.26
N ILE A 54 -22.92 2.65 -28.27
CA ILE A 54 -23.27 2.87 -26.86
C ILE A 54 -22.85 4.29 -26.42
N PRO A 55 -23.76 5.13 -25.93
CA PRO A 55 -23.42 6.45 -25.41
C PRO A 55 -22.51 6.35 -24.17
N LEU A 56 -21.48 7.18 -24.07
CA LEU A 56 -20.56 7.20 -22.93
C LEU A 56 -21.28 7.46 -21.58
N ILE A 57 -22.39 8.19 -21.61
CA ILE A 57 -23.18 8.50 -20.41
C ILE A 57 -23.72 7.22 -19.73
N ASN A 58 -24.02 6.18 -20.51
CA ASN A 58 -24.50 4.91 -19.98
C ASN A 58 -23.42 4.18 -19.17
N THR A 59 -22.14 4.51 -19.37
CA THR A 59 -21.01 3.99 -18.60
C THR A 59 -20.73 4.81 -17.36
N LEU A 60 -20.90 6.14 -17.43
CA LEU A 60 -20.65 7.03 -16.31
C LEU A 60 -21.56 6.69 -15.11
N ILE A 61 -22.84 6.44 -15.36
CA ILE A 61 -23.81 6.17 -14.30
C ILE A 61 -23.41 4.95 -13.46
N PRO A 62 -23.22 3.74 -14.02
CA PRO A 62 -22.85 2.58 -13.21
C PRO A 62 -21.47 2.72 -12.55
N VAL A 63 -20.49 3.39 -13.19
CA VAL A 63 -19.18 3.66 -12.59
C VAL A 63 -19.33 4.51 -11.33
N PHE A 64 -20.09 5.62 -11.39
CA PHE A 64 -20.29 6.48 -10.22
C PHE A 64 -21.16 5.81 -9.15
N VAL A 65 -22.13 4.99 -9.53
CA VAL A 65 -22.95 4.23 -8.58
C VAL A 65 -22.09 3.22 -7.82
N LEU A 66 -21.24 2.46 -8.51
CA LEU A 66 -20.34 1.50 -7.86
C LEU A 66 -19.33 2.18 -6.97
N ALA A 67 -18.69 3.26 -7.45
CA ALA A 67 -17.74 4.02 -6.66
C ALA A 67 -18.40 4.65 -5.41
N GLY A 68 -19.60 5.22 -5.56
CA GLY A 68 -20.36 5.78 -4.45
C GLY A 68 -20.80 4.72 -3.44
N PHE A 69 -21.21 3.55 -3.92
CA PHE A 69 -21.57 2.43 -3.06
C PHE A 69 -20.37 1.93 -2.25
N GLU A 70 -19.19 1.77 -2.88
CA GLU A 70 -17.98 1.36 -2.18
C GLU A 70 -17.56 2.37 -1.11
N MET A 71 -17.63 3.66 -1.42
CA MET A 71 -17.37 4.70 -0.42
C MET A 71 -18.36 4.63 0.75
N LEU A 72 -19.62 4.32 0.47
CA LEU A 72 -20.65 4.15 1.49
C LEU A 72 -20.35 2.93 2.37
N VAL A 73 -20.04 1.79 1.77
CA VAL A 73 -19.65 0.55 2.47
C VAL A 73 -18.43 0.79 3.35
N SER A 74 -17.40 1.44 2.81
CA SER A 74 -16.20 1.81 3.54
C SER A 74 -16.52 2.73 4.75
N PHE A 75 -17.35 3.75 4.53
CA PHE A 75 -17.77 4.67 5.58
C PHE A 75 -18.56 3.99 6.70
N ILE A 76 -19.51 3.11 6.35
CA ILE A 76 -20.27 2.32 7.34
C ILE A 76 -19.33 1.36 8.08
N GLY A 77 -18.40 0.72 7.35
CA GLY A 77 -17.39 -0.18 7.92
C GLY A 77 -16.48 0.49 8.95
N MET A 78 -16.15 1.78 8.76
CA MET A 78 -15.41 2.56 9.76
C MET A 78 -16.22 2.79 11.05
N LYS A 79 -17.55 2.95 10.93
CA LYS A 79 -18.41 3.24 12.07
C LYS A 79 -18.95 2.01 12.78
N SER A 80 -19.06 0.88 12.11
CA SER A 80 -19.69 -0.33 12.66
C SER A 80 -18.77 -1.55 12.54
N VAL A 81 -18.26 -2.01 13.69
CA VAL A 81 -17.46 -3.24 13.78
C VAL A 81 -18.25 -4.46 13.30
N LYS A 82 -19.56 -4.54 13.65
CA LYS A 82 -20.43 -5.64 13.22
C LYS A 82 -20.59 -5.70 11.70
N PHE A 83 -20.80 -4.54 11.08
CA PHE A 83 -20.94 -4.44 9.63
C PHE A 83 -19.60 -4.82 8.95
N ARG A 84 -18.50 -4.30 9.44
CA ARG A 84 -17.16 -4.64 8.92
C ARG A 84 -16.88 -6.13 9.01
N SER A 85 -17.16 -6.75 10.16
CA SER A 85 -16.99 -8.19 10.36
C SER A 85 -17.89 -9.03 9.40
N ALA A 86 -19.11 -8.57 9.14
CA ALA A 86 -20.01 -9.25 8.21
C ALA A 86 -19.56 -9.15 6.75
N MET A 87 -18.97 -8.00 6.35
CA MET A 87 -18.54 -7.77 4.97
C MET A 87 -17.13 -8.31 4.67
N GLN A 88 -16.20 -8.16 5.60
CA GLN A 88 -14.79 -8.47 5.40
C GLN A 88 -14.35 -9.76 6.10
N GLY A 89 -15.19 -10.31 6.98
CA GLY A 89 -14.81 -11.41 7.86
C GLY A 89 -13.99 -10.95 9.06
N ASN A 90 -13.43 -11.91 9.75
CA ASN A 90 -12.53 -11.67 10.89
C ASN A 90 -11.25 -12.51 10.73
N PRO A 91 -10.12 -12.03 11.22
CA PRO A 91 -8.91 -12.86 11.34
C PRO A 91 -9.17 -14.10 12.19
N VAL A 92 -8.58 -15.22 11.81
CA VAL A 92 -8.80 -16.52 12.48
C VAL A 92 -7.47 -17.09 12.96
N VAL A 93 -7.36 -17.37 14.26
CA VAL A 93 -6.18 -17.96 14.87
C VAL A 93 -6.12 -19.46 14.56
N VAL A 94 -5.13 -19.89 13.78
CA VAL A 94 -4.92 -21.28 13.36
C VAL A 94 -3.81 -21.99 14.16
N ILE A 95 -2.88 -21.23 14.74
CA ILE A 95 -1.92 -21.73 15.76
C ILE A 95 -2.02 -20.81 16.98
N SER A 96 -2.15 -21.39 18.15
CA SER A 96 -2.17 -20.69 19.45
C SER A 96 -1.28 -21.41 20.44
N ASP A 97 -0.33 -20.70 21.06
CA ASP A 97 0.66 -21.25 21.98
C ASP A 97 1.40 -22.49 21.43
N GLY A 98 1.79 -22.43 20.16
CA GLY A 98 2.46 -23.52 19.47
C GLY A 98 1.56 -24.73 19.16
N LYS A 99 0.25 -24.66 19.39
CA LYS A 99 -0.71 -25.75 19.14
C LYS A 99 -1.60 -25.43 17.94
N LEU A 100 -1.72 -26.38 17.04
CA LEU A 100 -2.55 -26.28 15.85
C LEU A 100 -4.04 -26.36 16.18
N ASN A 101 -4.82 -25.39 15.71
CA ASN A 101 -6.27 -25.38 15.83
C ASN A 101 -6.92 -26.04 14.60
N THR A 102 -7.01 -27.37 14.64
CA THR A 102 -7.54 -28.16 13.52
C THR A 102 -9.00 -27.87 13.19
N LYS A 103 -9.80 -27.37 14.17
CA LYS A 103 -11.19 -26.98 13.94
C LYS A 103 -11.26 -25.74 13.07
N GLN A 104 -10.48 -24.72 13.38
CA GLN A 104 -10.44 -23.47 12.61
C GLN A 104 -9.90 -23.69 11.20
N LEU A 105 -8.88 -24.52 11.02
CA LEU A 105 -8.39 -24.90 9.69
C LEU A 105 -9.49 -25.51 8.82
N LYS A 106 -10.29 -26.44 9.39
CA LYS A 106 -11.42 -27.05 8.66
C LYS A 106 -12.50 -26.04 8.31
N GLU A 107 -12.85 -25.13 9.22
CA GLU A 107 -13.85 -24.08 8.97
C GLU A 107 -13.40 -23.13 7.85
N LEU A 108 -12.12 -22.80 7.81
CA LEU A 108 -11.50 -21.98 6.74
C LEU A 108 -11.29 -22.76 5.43
N ARG A 109 -11.46 -24.10 5.42
CA ARG A 109 -11.04 -24.99 4.32
C ARG A 109 -9.55 -24.83 3.97
N PHE A 110 -8.75 -24.57 4.99
CA PHE A 110 -7.31 -24.37 4.88
C PHE A 110 -6.62 -25.67 5.26
N THR A 111 -5.88 -26.24 4.32
CA THR A 111 -5.20 -27.52 4.53
C THR A 111 -3.90 -27.35 5.33
N THR A 112 -3.35 -28.44 5.85
CA THR A 112 -2.03 -28.43 6.46
C THR A 112 -0.94 -28.05 5.46
N ASP A 113 -1.10 -28.42 4.19
CA ASP A 113 -0.16 -28.09 3.12
C ASP A 113 -0.18 -26.60 2.82
N ASP A 114 -1.39 -25.98 2.77
CA ASP A 114 -1.56 -24.52 2.61
C ASP A 114 -0.87 -23.78 3.78
N LEU A 115 -1.04 -24.27 5.01
CA LEU A 115 -0.39 -23.67 6.19
C LEU A 115 1.14 -23.73 6.09
N ILE A 116 1.69 -24.89 5.75
CA ILE A 116 3.15 -25.06 5.61
C ILE A 116 3.68 -24.19 4.45
N GLU A 117 2.95 -24.11 3.33
CA GLU A 117 3.32 -23.23 2.23
C GLU A 117 3.30 -21.74 2.66
N ALA A 118 2.25 -21.32 3.37
CA ALA A 118 2.13 -19.95 3.86
C ALA A 118 3.24 -19.59 4.88
N LEU A 119 3.65 -20.54 5.74
CA LEU A 119 4.78 -20.36 6.65
C LEU A 119 6.10 -20.20 5.88
N ARG A 120 6.35 -21.04 4.86
CA ARG A 120 7.55 -20.92 4.02
C ARG A 120 7.64 -19.58 3.26
N LYS A 121 6.50 -19.01 2.84
CA LYS A 121 6.43 -17.65 2.26
C LYS A 121 6.83 -16.55 3.26
N LYS A 122 6.87 -16.88 4.56
CA LYS A 122 7.34 -15.99 5.64
C LYS A 122 8.73 -16.40 6.17
N ASP A 123 9.48 -17.20 5.39
CA ASP A 123 10.81 -17.70 5.73
C ASP A 123 10.84 -18.60 6.98
N ILE A 124 9.70 -19.19 7.36
CA ILE A 124 9.57 -20.13 8.48
C ILE A 124 9.41 -21.53 7.93
N PHE A 125 10.44 -22.36 8.09
CA PHE A 125 10.49 -23.73 7.54
C PHE A 125 10.10 -24.79 8.57
N ASP A 126 10.14 -24.47 9.86
CA ASP A 126 9.77 -25.37 10.96
C ASP A 126 8.55 -24.80 11.70
N ILE A 127 7.41 -25.49 11.62
CA ILE A 127 6.18 -25.13 12.32
C ILE A 127 6.36 -25.10 13.85
N SER A 128 7.33 -25.86 14.38
CA SER A 128 7.64 -25.88 15.83
C SER A 128 8.15 -24.54 16.35
N GLU A 129 8.63 -23.65 15.47
CA GLU A 129 9.10 -22.31 15.80
C GLU A 129 7.96 -21.29 15.97
N VAL A 130 6.73 -21.67 15.58
CA VAL A 130 5.57 -20.76 15.59
C VAL A 130 4.90 -20.76 16.96
N GLN A 131 4.70 -19.56 17.54
CA GLN A 131 3.92 -19.35 18.75
C GLN A 131 2.45 -19.09 18.41
N TYR A 132 2.19 -18.15 17.50
CA TYR A 132 0.85 -17.82 16.98
C TYR A 132 0.89 -17.72 15.46
N ALA A 133 -0.17 -18.19 14.81
CA ALA A 133 -0.42 -17.94 13.41
C ALA A 133 -1.90 -17.57 13.21
N ILE A 134 -2.13 -16.50 12.44
CA ILE A 134 -3.44 -15.91 12.19
C ILE A 134 -3.64 -15.81 10.70
N VAL A 135 -4.71 -16.39 10.19
CA VAL A 135 -5.15 -16.17 8.81
C VAL A 135 -5.94 -14.87 8.79
N GLU A 136 -5.45 -13.89 8.04
CA GLU A 136 -6.06 -12.57 7.89
C GLU A 136 -7.27 -12.62 6.95
N THR A 137 -8.02 -11.51 6.92
CA THR A 137 -9.26 -11.40 6.09
C THR A 137 -9.00 -11.42 4.59
N ASP A 138 -7.77 -11.11 4.16
CA ASP A 138 -7.32 -11.21 2.77
C ASP A 138 -6.74 -12.58 2.40
N GLY A 139 -6.70 -13.51 3.36
CA GLY A 139 -6.14 -14.87 3.21
C GLY A 139 -4.63 -14.95 3.46
N THR A 140 -3.96 -13.87 3.79
CA THR A 140 -2.54 -13.90 4.17
C THR A 140 -2.34 -14.48 5.57
N LEU A 141 -1.13 -14.97 5.87
CA LEU A 141 -0.80 -15.52 7.19
C LEU A 141 0.10 -14.54 7.95
N SER A 142 -0.37 -14.08 9.12
CA SER A 142 0.44 -13.36 10.10
C SER A 142 1.01 -14.34 11.12
N VAL A 143 2.31 -14.26 11.40
CA VAL A 143 3.00 -15.23 12.26
C VAL A 143 3.81 -14.53 13.33
N LEU A 144 3.67 -15.01 14.56
CA LEU A 144 4.55 -14.70 15.67
C LEU A 144 5.36 -15.96 16.00
N GLN A 145 6.67 -15.89 15.86
CA GLN A 145 7.58 -16.95 16.28
C GLN A 145 7.75 -16.97 17.79
N LYS A 146 8.23 -18.10 18.33
CA LYS A 146 8.61 -18.24 19.74
C LYS A 146 9.76 -17.29 20.08
N GLU A 147 9.80 -16.80 21.30
CA GLU A 147 10.80 -15.81 21.74
C GLU A 147 12.23 -16.27 21.49
N GLU A 148 12.52 -17.57 21.70
CA GLU A 148 13.86 -18.13 21.48
C GLU A 148 14.29 -18.14 20.00
N LYS A 149 13.34 -17.91 19.08
CA LYS A 149 13.57 -17.89 17.63
C LYS A 149 13.57 -16.49 17.03
N LEU A 150 13.21 -15.51 17.83
CA LEU A 150 13.24 -14.11 17.39
C LEU A 150 14.69 -13.60 17.32
N PRO A 151 15.01 -12.73 16.36
CA PRO A 151 16.30 -12.05 16.33
C PRO A 151 16.51 -11.25 17.62
N ALA A 152 17.76 -11.28 18.15
CA ALA A 152 18.12 -10.46 19.29
C ALA A 152 17.90 -8.96 18.99
N THR A 153 17.22 -8.28 19.88
CA THR A 153 16.97 -6.85 19.78
C THR A 153 18.19 -6.04 20.26
N LYS A 154 18.23 -4.75 19.90
CA LYS A 154 19.25 -3.85 20.44
C LYS A 154 19.16 -3.72 21.96
N GLU A 155 17.97 -3.90 22.53
CA GLU A 155 17.72 -3.88 23.97
C GLU A 155 18.35 -5.11 24.65
N ASP A 156 18.16 -6.30 24.07
CA ASP A 156 18.78 -7.54 24.56
C ASP A 156 20.30 -7.44 24.57
N LEU A 157 20.86 -6.77 23.58
CA LEU A 157 22.31 -6.54 23.46
C LEU A 157 22.79 -5.31 24.26
N LYS A 158 21.89 -4.63 25.00
CA LYS A 158 22.18 -3.38 25.75
C LYS A 158 22.78 -2.27 24.88
N ILE A 159 22.46 -2.26 23.60
CA ILE A 159 22.89 -1.23 22.66
C ILE A 159 21.88 -0.08 22.71
N HIS A 160 22.33 1.11 23.09
CA HIS A 160 21.50 2.31 23.04
C HIS A 160 21.55 2.89 21.62
N PRO A 161 20.48 2.71 20.80
CA PRO A 161 20.46 3.26 19.46
C PRO A 161 20.38 4.78 19.50
N GLN A 162 21.12 5.46 18.64
CA GLN A 162 20.85 6.86 18.36
C GLN A 162 19.47 6.94 17.72
N LYS A 163 18.66 7.91 18.17
CA LYS A 163 17.37 8.19 17.53
C LYS A 163 17.63 8.61 16.09
N SER A 164 17.21 7.78 15.14
CA SER A 164 17.19 8.18 13.74
C SER A 164 15.88 8.86 13.42
N SER A 165 15.92 10.03 12.82
CA SER A 165 14.75 10.70 12.27
C SER A 165 14.52 10.24 10.83
N LEU A 166 13.24 10.29 10.40
CA LEU A 166 12.89 9.94 9.02
C LEU A 166 13.42 11.03 8.06
N PRO A 167 14.20 10.67 7.04
CA PRO A 167 14.65 11.65 6.05
C PRO A 167 13.51 12.10 5.14
N CYS A 168 13.34 13.40 4.98
CA CYS A 168 12.39 13.99 4.05
C CYS A 168 13.06 14.23 2.69
N ILE A 169 12.30 14.06 1.61
CA ILE A 169 12.75 14.44 0.27
C ILE A 169 12.53 15.95 0.12
N VAL A 170 13.61 16.71 0.03
CA VAL A 170 13.58 18.18 -0.10
C VAL A 170 13.85 18.65 -1.52
N ILE A 171 14.53 17.86 -2.35
CA ILE A 171 14.68 18.09 -3.79
C ILE A 171 14.44 16.78 -4.54
N SER A 172 13.65 16.84 -5.60
CA SER A 172 13.49 15.76 -6.58
C SER A 172 13.51 16.35 -7.98
N ASP A 173 14.26 15.72 -8.88
CA ASP A 173 14.39 16.10 -10.30
C ASP A 173 14.81 17.56 -10.54
N GLY A 174 15.56 18.15 -9.61
CA GLY A 174 16.01 19.53 -9.69
C GLY A 174 14.98 20.55 -9.23
N LYS A 175 13.94 20.14 -8.50
CA LYS A 175 12.90 21.02 -7.96
C LYS A 175 12.77 20.82 -6.45
N ILE A 176 12.66 21.93 -5.72
CA ILE A 176 12.41 21.90 -4.28
C ILE A 176 10.97 21.44 -4.03
N ILE A 177 10.82 20.39 -3.20
CA ILE A 177 9.54 19.84 -2.76
C ILE A 177 9.22 20.42 -1.38
N LYS A 178 8.06 21.07 -1.24
CA LYS A 178 7.66 21.75 0.00
C LYS A 178 6.78 20.92 0.94
N THR A 179 6.39 19.71 0.52
CA THR A 179 5.33 18.92 1.17
C THR A 179 5.68 18.53 2.60
N ASP A 180 6.95 18.25 2.90
CA ASP A 180 7.38 17.66 4.18
C ASP A 180 8.31 18.57 5.00
N PHE A 181 8.34 19.86 4.68
CA PHE A 181 9.25 20.82 5.34
C PHE A 181 9.01 20.94 6.85
N GLY A 182 7.75 20.83 7.29
CA GLY A 182 7.41 20.88 8.71
C GLY A 182 7.95 19.69 9.50
N GLU A 183 7.97 18.52 8.89
CA GLU A 183 8.47 17.30 9.54
C GLU A 183 10.00 17.29 9.67
N CYS A 184 10.71 17.96 8.76
CA CYS A 184 12.18 18.01 8.76
C CYS A 184 12.76 19.33 9.27
N ASN A 185 11.92 20.18 9.86
CA ASN A 185 12.31 21.48 10.43
C ASN A 185 13.18 22.32 9.48
N THR A 186 12.80 22.34 8.20
CA THR A 186 13.53 23.03 7.13
C THR A 186 12.61 23.97 6.34
N ASP A 187 13.21 24.80 5.51
CA ASP A 187 12.51 25.68 4.57
C ASP A 187 13.31 25.82 3.27
N SER A 188 12.71 26.46 2.27
CA SER A 188 13.33 26.66 0.97
C SER A 188 14.63 27.45 1.04
N ASP A 189 14.76 28.39 1.98
CA ASP A 189 15.93 29.26 2.08
C ASP A 189 17.11 28.51 2.72
N LYS A 190 16.84 27.65 3.71
CA LYS A 190 17.84 26.74 4.28
C LYS A 190 18.39 25.78 3.23
N ILE A 191 17.50 25.18 2.40
CA ILE A 191 17.92 24.28 1.33
C ILE A 191 18.81 25.01 0.32
N LYS A 192 18.41 26.22 -0.12
CA LYS A 192 19.23 27.05 -1.02
C LYS A 192 20.58 27.42 -0.41
N ALA A 193 20.62 27.73 0.89
CA ALA A 193 21.86 28.02 1.59
C ALA A 193 22.78 26.78 1.64
N ILE A 194 22.23 25.59 1.85
CA ILE A 194 23.00 24.33 1.82
C ILE A 194 23.59 24.11 0.41
N LEU A 195 22.78 24.25 -0.63
CA LEU A 195 23.23 24.07 -2.00
C LEU A 195 24.33 25.08 -2.36
N LYS A 196 24.17 26.34 -1.96
CA LYS A 196 25.18 27.38 -2.17
C LYS A 196 26.53 27.06 -1.51
N LYS A 197 26.49 26.53 -0.27
CA LYS A 197 27.72 26.07 0.42
C LYS A 197 28.40 24.89 -0.29
N LYS A 198 27.63 24.06 -0.99
CA LYS A 198 28.15 22.91 -1.75
C LYS A 198 28.44 23.24 -3.23
N HIS A 199 28.32 24.50 -3.63
CA HIS A 199 28.51 24.96 -5.01
C HIS A 199 27.63 24.21 -6.03
N LEU A 200 26.36 23.90 -5.66
CA LEU A 200 25.41 23.18 -6.49
C LEU A 200 24.22 24.06 -6.81
N LYS A 201 23.70 23.93 -8.04
CA LYS A 201 22.40 24.49 -8.43
C LYS A 201 21.28 23.47 -8.20
N GLU A 202 20.08 23.93 -7.93
CA GLU A 202 18.91 23.04 -7.75
C GLU A 202 18.73 22.08 -8.95
N SER A 203 18.92 22.62 -10.17
CA SER A 203 18.78 21.87 -11.43
C SER A 203 19.74 20.70 -11.61
N GLU A 204 20.89 20.73 -10.91
CA GLU A 204 21.95 19.72 -10.95
C GLU A 204 21.67 18.55 -9.97
N VAL A 205 20.72 18.72 -9.05
CA VAL A 205 20.41 17.73 -8.02
C VAL A 205 19.27 16.82 -8.49
N MET A 206 19.51 15.53 -8.57
CA MET A 206 18.48 14.53 -8.86
C MET A 206 17.60 14.29 -7.64
N LEU A 207 18.25 14.04 -6.48
CA LEU A 207 17.58 13.77 -5.21
C LEU A 207 18.37 14.40 -4.06
N MET A 208 17.67 15.07 -3.16
CA MET A 208 18.24 15.48 -1.88
C MET A 208 17.28 15.09 -0.76
N THR A 209 17.82 14.40 0.24
CA THR A 209 17.11 14.09 1.49
C THR A 209 17.74 14.81 2.65
N LEU A 210 16.93 15.21 3.62
CA LEU A 210 17.35 15.86 4.85
C LEU A 210 16.56 15.29 6.02
N ASP A 211 17.19 15.00 7.14
CA ASP A 211 16.51 14.61 8.37
C ASP A 211 16.49 15.74 9.41
N LYS A 212 15.81 15.52 10.54
CA LYS A 212 15.70 16.50 11.64
C LYS A 212 17.03 16.78 12.32
N ASP A 213 17.97 15.86 12.24
CA ASP A 213 19.28 15.94 12.87
C ASP A 213 20.31 16.64 11.98
N GLY A 214 19.90 17.03 10.75
CA GLY A 214 20.72 17.71 9.76
C GLY A 214 21.54 16.78 8.88
N ASN A 215 21.38 15.47 8.98
CA ASN A 215 21.99 14.53 8.06
C ASN A 215 21.39 14.68 6.68
N MET A 216 22.22 14.72 5.65
CA MET A 216 21.76 14.94 4.29
C MET A 216 22.44 13.99 3.31
N ASN A 217 21.67 13.55 2.32
CA ASN A 217 22.20 12.87 1.16
C ASN A 217 21.87 13.67 -0.10
N ILE A 218 22.83 13.86 -0.98
CA ILE A 218 22.67 14.60 -2.23
C ILE A 218 23.18 13.72 -3.37
N PHE A 219 22.28 13.44 -4.30
CA PHE A 219 22.58 12.73 -5.54
C PHE A 219 22.48 13.73 -6.70
N LYS A 220 23.52 13.85 -7.47
CA LYS A 220 23.55 14.72 -8.65
C LYS A 220 22.90 14.02 -9.84
N LYS A 221 22.39 14.79 -10.78
CA LYS A 221 22.05 14.28 -12.12
C LYS A 221 23.32 13.88 -12.84
N ASP A 222 23.26 12.77 -13.58
CA ASP A 222 24.33 12.41 -14.50
C ASP A 222 24.52 13.53 -15.52
N GLU A 223 25.75 13.94 -15.77
CA GLU A 223 26.06 14.85 -16.86
C GLU A 223 25.63 14.16 -18.17
N LYS A 224 24.73 14.82 -18.92
CA LYS A 224 24.43 14.37 -20.27
C LYS A 224 25.74 14.34 -21.05
N LYS A 225 26.23 13.14 -21.35
CA LYS A 225 27.27 12.96 -22.35
C LYS A 225 26.76 13.35 -23.73
#